data_92586e6f99b6ebe4bdce48f487083003
#
_entry.id   92586e6f99b6ebe4bdce48f487083003
#
_cell.length_a   1.000
_cell.length_b   1.000
_cell.length_c   1.000
_cell.angle_alpha   90.00
_cell.angle_beta   90.00
_cell.angle_gamma   90.00
#
_symmetry.space_group_name_H-M   'P 1'
#
loop_
_entity.id
_entity.type
_entity.pdbx_description
1 polymer ?
#
loop_
_entity_poly.entity_id
_entity_poly.type
_entity_poly.pdbx_seq_one_letter_code
_entity_poly.pdbx_strand_id
1 'polypeptide(L)'
;MRKKVLAALLAAAVAGTTVMSGMTVFAAETEGTKAEGGNITIAETADPQNINPLYVVDQTSFDMMQALYSPFFEIVNGEMYYGNGLCESVTANDDASEFTLKLKDGLKWHDGQPITADDVVFTMQVLVDEKQNVPYSSYGYVNDKAVEAEKVDDLTVKLSLGSSSAGFLGGLSQVYCIPKHIYDGVENIGEVISTMNRWEMVLLSSRNTNPESIIK
;
A
#
# COMPACT_ATOMS: atom_id res chain seq x y z
N MET A 1 10.22 -47.69 12.55
CA MET A 1 8.80 -47.78 12.15
C MET A 1 7.80 -47.81 13.34
N ARG A 2 8.14 -48.35 14.52
CA ARG A 2 7.18 -48.46 15.67
C ARG A 2 6.84 -47.13 16.38
N LYS A 3 7.73 -46.13 16.36
CA LYS A 3 7.48 -44.84 17.04
C LYS A 3 6.54 -43.88 16.30
N LYS A 4 6.42 -43.99 14.97
CA LYS A 4 5.52 -43.16 14.18
C LYS A 4 4.06 -43.65 14.21
N VAL A 5 3.84 -44.90 14.44
CA VAL A 5 2.48 -45.52 14.57
C VAL A 5 1.84 -45.18 15.91
N LEU A 6 2.67 -45.03 16.97
CA LEU A 6 2.16 -44.69 18.31
C LEU A 6 1.64 -43.24 18.40
N ALA A 7 2.28 -42.32 17.66
CA ALA A 7 1.83 -40.94 17.62
C ALA A 7 0.49 -40.76 16.87
N ALA A 8 0.24 -41.55 15.84
CA ALA A 8 -1.02 -41.49 15.10
C ALA A 8 -2.23 -42.10 15.88
N LEU A 9 -1.98 -43.03 16.76
CA LEU A 9 -3.02 -43.63 17.61
C LEU A 9 -3.43 -42.78 18.81
N LEU A 10 -2.54 -41.92 19.32
CA LEU A 10 -2.88 -40.97 20.38
C LEU A 10 -3.72 -39.79 19.87
N ALA A 11 -3.55 -39.40 18.61
CA ALA A 11 -4.35 -38.34 18.02
C ALA A 11 -5.82 -38.69 17.76
N ALA A 12 -6.10 -39.99 17.56
CA ALA A 12 -7.47 -40.48 17.33
C ALA A 12 -8.29 -40.67 18.62
N ALA A 13 -7.67 -40.79 19.80
CA ALA A 13 -8.35 -41.05 21.07
C ALA A 13 -8.86 -39.77 21.77
N VAL A 14 -8.46 -38.56 21.34
CA VAL A 14 -8.91 -37.28 21.94
C VAL A 14 -10.13 -36.70 21.23
N ALA A 15 -10.53 -37.20 20.10
CA ALA A 15 -11.66 -36.66 19.32
C ALA A 15 -13.05 -37.13 19.80
N GLY A 16 -13.18 -37.90 20.92
CA GLY A 16 -14.40 -38.60 21.29
C GLY A 16 -15.18 -38.11 22.51
N THR A 17 -14.66 -37.17 23.31
CA THR A 17 -15.39 -36.74 24.52
C THR A 17 -15.06 -35.31 24.91
N THR A 18 -15.77 -34.33 24.38
CA THR A 18 -16.19 -33.13 25.10
C THR A 18 -17.22 -32.35 24.29
N VAL A 19 -18.47 -32.62 24.59
CA VAL A 19 -19.56 -31.66 24.39
C VAL A 19 -19.53 -30.72 25.60
N MET A 20 -19.56 -29.42 25.31
CA MET A 20 -19.78 -28.25 26.18
C MET A 20 -18.56 -27.61 26.86
N SER A 21 -18.39 -26.37 26.48
CA SER A 21 -17.76 -25.24 27.16
C SER A 21 -16.40 -24.83 26.60
N GLY A 22 -16.41 -23.71 25.85
CA GLY A 22 -15.22 -22.87 25.60
C GLY A 22 -14.28 -23.43 24.53
N MET A 23 -14.59 -23.14 23.26
CA MET A 23 -13.64 -23.34 22.16
C MET A 23 -12.49 -22.36 22.30
N THR A 24 -11.44 -22.74 23.02
CA THR A 24 -10.11 -22.20 22.74
C THR A 24 -9.57 -22.90 21.53
N VAL A 25 -9.66 -22.26 20.36
CA VAL A 25 -8.96 -22.69 19.17
C VAL A 25 -7.47 -22.49 19.43
N PHE A 26 -6.75 -23.54 19.81
CA PHE A 26 -5.29 -23.56 19.67
C PHE A 26 -5.02 -23.68 18.17
N ALA A 27 -4.67 -22.57 17.53
CA ALA A 27 -4.03 -22.62 16.23
C ALA A 27 -2.69 -23.35 16.45
N ALA A 28 -2.61 -24.61 16.03
CA ALA A 28 -1.32 -25.26 15.86
C ALA A 28 -0.59 -24.46 14.76
N GLU A 29 0.54 -23.83 15.10
CA GLU A 29 1.50 -23.35 14.13
C GLU A 29 1.98 -24.56 13.32
N THR A 30 1.27 -24.92 12.28
CA THR A 30 1.84 -25.67 11.20
C THR A 30 2.67 -24.64 10.42
N GLU A 31 4.00 -24.81 10.38
CA GLU A 31 4.83 -24.21 9.34
C GLU A 31 4.27 -24.69 8.00
N GLY A 32 3.24 -24.00 7.52
CA GLY A 32 2.66 -24.22 6.23
C GLY A 32 3.68 -23.73 5.20
N THR A 33 4.09 -24.59 4.30
CA THR A 33 4.73 -24.17 3.06
C THR A 33 3.86 -23.08 2.46
N LYS A 34 4.45 -21.91 2.23
CA LYS A 34 3.81 -20.75 1.63
C LYS A 34 3.17 -21.23 0.32
N ALA A 35 1.84 -21.24 0.25
CA ALA A 35 1.15 -21.62 -0.97
C ALA A 35 1.47 -20.55 -2.04
N GLU A 36 2.01 -20.98 -3.16
CA GLU A 36 2.21 -20.09 -4.29
C GLU A 36 0.91 -20.00 -5.08
N GLY A 37 0.34 -18.80 -5.09
CA GLY A 37 -0.90 -18.52 -5.81
C GLY A 37 -2.18 -18.90 -5.06
N GLY A 38 -3.30 -18.55 -5.64
CA GLY A 38 -4.65 -18.79 -5.12
C GLY A 38 -5.57 -17.60 -5.35
N ASN A 39 -6.88 -17.80 -5.16
CA ASN A 39 -7.88 -16.76 -5.23
C ASN A 39 -8.38 -16.44 -3.82
N ILE A 40 -8.47 -15.17 -3.49
CA ILE A 40 -9.14 -14.68 -2.29
C ILE A 40 -10.36 -13.89 -2.75
N THR A 41 -11.53 -14.25 -2.23
CA THR A 41 -12.77 -13.49 -2.44
C THR A 41 -13.04 -12.70 -1.17
N ILE A 42 -13.08 -11.38 -1.30
CA ILE A 42 -13.43 -10.46 -0.22
C ILE A 42 -14.83 -9.93 -0.53
N ALA A 43 -15.76 -10.08 0.41
CA ALA A 43 -17.11 -9.54 0.29
C ALA A 43 -17.17 -8.17 0.96
N GLU A 44 -17.65 -7.19 0.21
CA GLU A 44 -17.84 -5.82 0.68
C GLU A 44 -19.34 -5.50 0.79
N THR A 45 -19.69 -4.54 1.65
CA THR A 45 -21.08 -4.15 1.89
C THR A 45 -21.63 -3.16 0.89
N ALA A 46 -20.76 -2.53 0.10
CA ALA A 46 -21.10 -1.53 -0.92
C ALA A 46 -20.09 -1.58 -2.08
N ASP A 47 -20.45 -0.99 -3.20
CA ASP A 47 -19.49 -0.74 -4.29
C ASP A 47 -18.54 0.41 -3.92
N PRO A 48 -17.24 0.34 -4.30
CA PRO A 48 -16.29 1.42 -4.06
C PRO A 48 -16.69 2.66 -4.87
N GLN A 49 -16.59 3.83 -4.25
CA GLN A 49 -16.90 5.09 -4.93
C GLN A 49 -15.69 5.60 -5.71
N ASN A 50 -14.49 5.43 -5.17
CA ASN A 50 -13.25 5.84 -5.80
C ASN A 50 -12.09 4.96 -5.30
N ILE A 51 -11.26 4.46 -6.20
CA ILE A 51 -10.08 3.66 -5.85
C ILE A 51 -8.76 4.38 -6.12
N ASN A 52 -8.80 5.65 -6.59
CA ASN A 52 -7.60 6.47 -6.63
C ASN A 52 -7.19 6.80 -5.18
N PRO A 53 -5.96 6.41 -4.76
CA PRO A 53 -5.57 6.50 -3.35
C PRO A 53 -5.58 7.93 -2.79
N LEU A 54 -5.48 8.96 -3.65
CA LEU A 54 -5.55 10.34 -3.21
C LEU A 54 -6.99 10.85 -2.97
N TYR A 55 -8.02 10.07 -3.39
CA TYR A 55 -9.43 10.47 -3.34
C TYR A 55 -10.34 9.49 -2.58
N VAL A 56 -9.77 8.48 -1.97
CA VAL A 56 -10.52 7.49 -1.17
C VAL A 56 -11.04 8.14 0.10
N VAL A 57 -12.37 8.11 0.31
CA VAL A 57 -13.02 8.71 1.49
C VAL A 57 -14.00 7.76 2.19
N ASP A 58 -14.17 6.55 1.68
CA ASP A 58 -15.04 5.51 2.27
C ASP A 58 -14.27 4.22 2.51
N GLN A 59 -14.78 3.38 3.44
CA GLN A 59 -14.08 2.17 3.89
C GLN A 59 -13.92 1.14 2.77
N THR A 60 -14.96 0.88 1.98
CA THR A 60 -14.91 -0.11 0.89
C THR A 60 -13.86 0.26 -0.16
N SER A 61 -13.84 1.55 -0.55
CA SER A 61 -12.81 2.09 -1.45
C SER A 61 -11.41 1.97 -0.85
N PHE A 62 -11.26 2.22 0.46
CA PHE A 62 -9.98 2.11 1.16
C PHE A 62 -9.47 0.67 1.20
N ASP A 63 -10.33 -0.31 1.52
CA ASP A 63 -9.97 -1.72 1.57
C ASP A 63 -9.53 -2.24 0.18
N MET A 64 -10.24 -1.83 -0.87
CA MET A 64 -9.84 -2.14 -2.25
C MET A 64 -8.53 -1.45 -2.65
N MET A 65 -8.38 -0.18 -2.31
CA MET A 65 -7.17 0.59 -2.60
C MET A 65 -5.94 -0.06 -1.96
N GLN A 66 -6.02 -0.50 -0.69
CA GLN A 66 -4.92 -1.20 -0.02
C GLN A 66 -4.54 -2.52 -0.69
N ALA A 67 -5.48 -3.21 -1.35
CA ALA A 67 -5.19 -4.41 -2.12
C ALA A 67 -4.46 -4.10 -3.44
N LEU A 68 -4.67 -2.91 -4.00
CA LEU A 68 -4.17 -2.48 -5.31
C LEU A 68 -2.85 -1.71 -5.22
N TYR A 69 -2.67 -0.86 -4.22
CA TYR A 69 -1.51 0.04 -4.10
C TYR A 69 -0.62 -0.33 -2.92
N SER A 70 0.65 0.01 -3.03
CA SER A 70 1.61 -0.09 -1.93
C SER A 70 1.94 1.31 -1.41
N PRO A 71 2.03 1.51 -0.07
CA PRO A 71 2.48 2.77 0.51
C PRO A 71 3.97 3.00 0.20
N PHE A 72 4.48 4.18 0.48
CA PHE A 72 5.94 4.40 0.43
C PHE A 72 6.66 3.51 1.43
N PHE A 73 6.16 3.42 2.64
CA PHE A 73 6.56 2.55 3.74
C PHE A 73 5.41 2.45 4.75
N GLU A 74 5.49 1.50 5.66
CA GLU A 74 4.54 1.35 6.77
C GLU A 74 5.22 1.75 8.08
N ILE A 75 4.43 2.14 9.09
CA ILE A 75 4.90 2.32 10.46
C ILE A 75 4.31 1.20 11.30
N VAL A 76 5.16 0.29 11.76
CA VAL A 76 4.78 -0.87 12.58
C VAL A 76 5.48 -0.78 13.93
N ASN A 77 4.69 -0.74 15.00
CA ASN A 77 5.21 -0.58 16.37
C ASN A 77 6.11 0.65 16.57
N GLY A 78 5.88 1.73 15.80
CA GLY A 78 6.66 2.96 15.87
C GLY A 78 7.95 2.96 15.03
N GLU A 79 8.22 1.89 14.30
CA GLU A 79 9.37 1.76 13.41
C GLU A 79 8.95 1.73 11.94
N MET A 80 9.78 2.27 11.05
CA MET A 80 9.54 2.21 9.61
C MET A 80 9.77 0.79 9.09
N TYR A 81 8.75 0.25 8.43
CA TYR A 81 8.78 -1.06 7.79
C TYR A 81 8.66 -0.91 6.28
N TYR A 82 9.66 -1.39 5.55
CA TYR A 82 9.76 -1.24 4.10
C TYR A 82 9.29 -2.48 3.31
N GLY A 83 8.92 -3.57 4.00
CA GLY A 83 8.63 -4.86 3.36
C GLY A 83 7.62 -4.79 2.24
N ASN A 84 6.45 -4.18 2.50
CA ASN A 84 5.36 -4.02 1.52
C ASN A 84 5.39 -2.65 0.80
N GLY A 85 6.29 -1.75 1.19
CA GLY A 85 6.37 -0.39 0.67
C GLY A 85 7.18 -0.28 -0.62
N LEU A 86 7.06 0.87 -1.28
CA LEU A 86 7.82 1.22 -2.48
C LEU A 86 9.27 1.59 -2.15
N CYS A 87 9.52 2.14 -0.95
CA CYS A 87 10.86 2.58 -0.56
C CYS A 87 11.74 1.41 -0.10
N GLU A 88 13.02 1.48 -0.45
CA GLU A 88 14.10 0.70 0.15
C GLU A 88 14.53 1.32 1.47
N SER A 89 14.58 2.67 1.51
CA SER A 89 14.96 3.44 2.69
C SER A 89 14.42 4.86 2.65
N VAL A 90 14.29 5.46 3.83
CA VAL A 90 14.02 6.89 4.02
C VAL A 90 15.04 7.42 5.01
N THR A 91 15.72 8.51 4.67
CA THR A 91 16.70 9.17 5.53
C THR A 91 16.32 10.62 5.72
N ALA A 92 16.57 11.16 6.89
CA ALA A 92 16.38 12.58 7.22
C ALA A 92 17.74 13.27 7.36
N ASN A 93 17.77 14.58 7.10
CA ASN A 93 18.88 15.43 7.53
C ASN A 93 18.83 15.66 9.06
N ASP A 94 19.85 16.33 9.61
CA ASP A 94 20.04 16.47 11.07
C ASP A 94 18.89 17.16 11.79
N ASP A 95 18.17 18.07 11.14
CA ASP A 95 17.06 18.82 11.72
C ASP A 95 15.69 18.36 11.26
N ALA A 96 15.61 17.26 10.52
CA ALA A 96 14.37 16.70 9.96
C ALA A 96 13.55 17.73 9.13
N SER A 97 14.22 18.62 8.41
CA SER A 97 13.63 19.54 7.44
C SER A 97 13.69 19.02 6.01
N GLU A 98 14.50 18.00 5.75
CA GLU A 98 14.64 17.33 4.46
C GLU A 98 14.63 15.80 4.66
N PHE A 99 13.97 15.11 3.74
CA PHE A 99 13.93 13.64 3.68
C PHE A 99 14.34 13.16 2.30
N THR A 100 15.16 12.13 2.26
CA THR A 100 15.51 11.43 1.02
C THR A 100 14.85 10.07 1.01
N LEU A 101 13.98 9.84 0.02
CA LEU A 101 13.32 8.58 -0.25
C LEU A 101 14.09 7.85 -1.34
N LYS A 102 14.51 6.62 -1.05
CA LYS A 102 15.09 5.73 -2.06
C LYS A 102 14.09 4.62 -2.37
N LEU A 103 13.66 4.53 -3.62
CA LEU A 103 12.76 3.48 -4.11
C LEU A 103 13.51 2.16 -4.30
N LYS A 104 12.79 1.06 -4.19
CA LYS A 104 13.28 -0.27 -4.58
C LYS A 104 13.46 -0.32 -6.09
N ASP A 105 14.50 -1.01 -6.54
CA ASP A 105 14.72 -1.24 -7.98
C ASP A 105 13.73 -2.28 -8.53
N GLY A 106 13.39 -2.15 -9.81
CA GLY A 106 12.58 -3.11 -10.55
C GLY A 106 11.08 -3.09 -10.24
N LEU A 107 10.59 -2.11 -9.47
CA LEU A 107 9.15 -1.93 -9.24
C LEU A 107 8.44 -1.55 -10.54
N LYS A 108 7.22 -2.08 -10.71
CA LYS A 108 6.40 -1.83 -11.89
C LYS A 108 4.95 -1.58 -11.50
N TRP A 109 4.30 -0.72 -12.27
CA TRP A 109 2.86 -0.62 -12.33
C TRP A 109 2.26 -1.89 -12.97
N HIS A 110 0.95 -2.11 -12.84
CA HIS A 110 0.29 -3.31 -13.39
C HIS A 110 0.33 -3.38 -14.92
N ASP A 111 0.44 -2.24 -15.59
CA ASP A 111 0.63 -2.16 -17.05
C ASP A 111 2.07 -2.47 -17.50
N GLY A 112 2.96 -2.73 -16.55
CA GLY A 112 4.37 -3.07 -16.78
C GLY A 112 5.30 -1.87 -16.86
N GLN A 113 4.80 -0.62 -16.81
CA GLN A 113 5.63 0.58 -16.76
C GLN A 113 6.42 0.62 -15.44
N PRO A 114 7.67 1.11 -15.44
CA PRO A 114 8.46 1.22 -14.22
C PRO A 114 7.87 2.27 -13.26
N ILE A 115 7.95 2.00 -11.96
CA ILE A 115 7.72 3.00 -10.92
C ILE A 115 9.03 3.74 -10.68
N THR A 116 9.00 5.05 -10.80
CA THR A 116 10.18 5.91 -10.71
C THR A 116 9.99 7.10 -9.78
N ALA A 117 11.07 7.83 -9.56
CA ALA A 117 11.05 9.10 -8.83
C ALA A 117 10.09 10.14 -9.46
N ASP A 118 9.87 10.06 -10.78
CA ASP A 118 8.92 10.95 -11.47
C ASP A 118 7.48 10.74 -10.99
N ASP A 119 7.07 9.50 -10.68
CA ASP A 119 5.74 9.20 -10.12
C ASP A 119 5.59 9.78 -8.71
N VAL A 120 6.64 9.69 -7.89
CA VAL A 120 6.65 10.26 -6.53
C VAL A 120 6.55 11.77 -6.57
N VAL A 121 7.37 12.43 -7.40
CA VAL A 121 7.35 13.90 -7.57
C VAL A 121 5.98 14.34 -8.06
N PHE A 122 5.42 13.65 -9.06
CA PHE A 122 4.08 13.93 -9.58
C PHE A 122 3.00 13.77 -8.49
N THR A 123 3.06 12.69 -7.71
CA THR A 123 2.12 12.46 -6.60
C THR A 123 2.14 13.60 -5.60
N MET A 124 3.33 14.06 -5.19
CA MET A 124 3.47 15.17 -4.27
C MET A 124 2.98 16.49 -4.86
N GLN A 125 3.19 16.74 -6.16
CA GLN A 125 2.66 17.91 -6.86
C GLN A 125 1.14 17.91 -6.88
N VAL A 126 0.51 16.77 -7.22
CA VAL A 126 -0.96 16.61 -7.21
C VAL A 126 -1.53 16.82 -5.81
N LEU A 127 -0.84 16.31 -4.78
CA LEU A 127 -1.28 16.40 -3.39
C LEU A 127 -1.42 17.85 -2.91
N VAL A 128 -0.57 18.77 -3.41
CA VAL A 128 -0.56 20.19 -3.03
C VAL A 128 -1.19 21.10 -4.09
N ASP A 129 -1.66 20.58 -5.21
CA ASP A 129 -2.37 21.35 -6.22
C ASP A 129 -3.82 21.61 -5.77
N GLU A 130 -4.12 22.85 -5.41
CA GLU A 130 -5.45 23.26 -4.98
C GLU A 130 -6.54 22.97 -6.02
N LYS A 131 -6.21 22.94 -7.31
CA LYS A 131 -7.16 22.64 -8.40
C LYS A 131 -7.63 21.20 -8.37
N GLN A 132 -6.80 20.29 -7.89
CA GLN A 132 -7.12 18.87 -7.79
C GLN A 132 -8.03 18.54 -6.61
N ASN A 133 -8.17 19.46 -5.64
CA ASN A 133 -9.06 19.32 -4.46
C ASN A 133 -8.91 17.96 -3.75
N VAL A 134 -7.66 17.53 -3.52
CA VAL A 134 -7.33 16.25 -2.89
C VAL A 134 -7.76 16.24 -1.43
N PRO A 135 -8.59 15.28 -0.96
CA PRO A 135 -9.03 15.18 0.44
C PRO A 135 -7.87 15.10 1.45
N TYR A 136 -6.77 14.48 1.05
CA TYR A 136 -5.57 14.27 1.88
C TYR A 136 -4.47 15.32 1.64
N SER A 137 -4.79 16.45 1.03
CA SER A 137 -3.82 17.52 0.72
C SER A 137 -2.99 17.97 1.93
N SER A 138 -3.56 17.90 3.14
CA SER A 138 -2.85 18.24 4.39
C SER A 138 -1.55 17.45 4.60
N TYR A 139 -1.42 16.25 4.05
CA TYR A 139 -0.17 15.47 4.13
C TYR A 139 0.95 16.03 3.24
N GLY A 140 0.61 16.89 2.29
CA GLY A 140 1.57 17.62 1.46
C GLY A 140 2.04 18.94 2.05
N TYR A 141 1.63 19.29 3.28
CA TYR A 141 1.97 20.56 3.92
C TYR A 141 2.61 20.36 5.29
N VAL A 142 3.57 21.23 5.62
CA VAL A 142 4.16 21.34 6.95
C VAL A 142 4.17 22.81 7.34
N ASN A 143 3.50 23.16 8.45
CA ASN A 143 3.35 24.55 8.92
C ASN A 143 2.89 25.51 7.80
N ASP A 144 1.83 25.13 7.09
CA ASP A 144 1.20 25.85 5.97
C ASP A 144 2.11 26.06 4.74
N LYS A 145 3.23 25.35 4.67
CA LYS A 145 4.11 25.33 3.49
C LYS A 145 3.99 24.02 2.77
N ALA A 146 3.84 24.09 1.45
CA ALA A 146 3.84 22.90 0.60
C ALA A 146 5.21 22.22 0.68
N VAL A 147 5.20 20.89 0.75
CA VAL A 147 6.40 20.07 0.65
C VAL A 147 6.87 20.06 -0.79
N GLU A 148 8.12 20.45 -1.01
CA GLU A 148 8.74 20.41 -2.31
C GLU A 148 9.38 19.04 -2.56
N ALA A 149 9.04 18.42 -3.69
CA ALA A 149 9.61 17.14 -4.11
C ALA A 149 10.52 17.34 -5.32
N GLU A 150 11.77 16.91 -5.21
CA GLU A 150 12.79 17.00 -6.24
C GLU A 150 13.32 15.61 -6.59
N LYS A 151 13.33 15.30 -7.89
CA LYS A 151 13.99 14.09 -8.40
C LYS A 151 15.51 14.27 -8.33
N VAL A 152 16.17 13.37 -7.60
CA VAL A 152 17.65 13.30 -7.54
C VAL A 152 18.19 12.39 -8.64
N ASP A 153 17.58 11.21 -8.79
CA ASP A 153 17.80 10.24 -9.85
C ASP A 153 16.52 9.43 -10.11
N ASP A 154 16.56 8.38 -10.93
CA ASP A 154 15.36 7.62 -11.29
C ASP A 154 14.70 6.88 -10.13
N LEU A 155 15.43 6.63 -9.04
CA LEU A 155 14.94 5.92 -7.86
C LEU A 155 15.03 6.75 -6.57
N THR A 156 15.51 8.00 -6.65
CA THR A 156 15.75 8.82 -5.46
C THR A 156 15.02 10.16 -5.56
N VAL A 157 14.22 10.47 -4.52
CA VAL A 157 13.50 11.72 -4.38
C VAL A 157 13.90 12.40 -3.09
N LYS A 158 14.16 13.71 -3.16
CA LYS A 158 14.34 14.57 -1.99
C LYS A 158 13.05 15.34 -1.73
N LEU A 159 12.56 15.30 -0.49
CA LEU A 159 11.42 16.07 0.01
C LEU A 159 11.95 17.17 0.93
N SER A 160 11.63 18.42 0.63
CA SER A 160 12.01 19.59 1.43
C SER A 160 10.77 20.20 2.08
N LEU A 161 10.77 20.27 3.42
CA LEU A 161 9.60 20.67 4.21
C LEU A 161 9.53 22.18 4.50
N GLY A 162 10.63 22.90 4.26
CA GLY A 162 10.75 24.31 4.63
C GLY A 162 10.80 24.58 6.14
N SER A 163 10.62 23.57 6.98
CA SER A 163 10.80 23.60 8.43
C SER A 163 10.90 22.20 8.99
N SER A 164 11.55 22.06 10.16
CA SER A 164 11.68 20.77 10.86
C SER A 164 10.33 20.16 11.21
N SER A 165 10.13 18.86 10.91
CA SER A 165 8.94 18.12 11.28
C SER A 165 9.21 16.62 11.42
N ALA A 166 9.41 16.15 12.65
CA ALA A 166 9.52 14.72 12.94
C ALA A 166 8.22 13.94 12.68
N GLY A 167 7.06 14.62 12.74
CA GLY A 167 5.75 14.01 12.50
C GLY A 167 5.42 13.81 11.02
N PHE A 168 6.16 14.41 10.11
CA PHE A 168 5.89 14.35 8.66
C PHE A 168 5.84 12.91 8.14
N LEU A 169 6.73 12.03 8.59
CA LEU A 169 6.76 10.64 8.17
C LEU A 169 5.47 9.89 8.50
N GLY A 170 4.79 10.26 9.59
CA GLY A 170 3.49 9.69 9.95
C GLY A 170 2.41 10.01 8.92
N GLY A 171 2.38 11.23 8.40
CA GLY A 171 1.52 11.63 7.29
C GLY A 171 1.92 10.97 5.97
N LEU A 172 3.22 10.97 5.66
CA LEU A 172 3.73 10.39 4.41
C LEU A 172 3.45 8.89 4.29
N SER A 173 3.43 8.15 5.41
CA SER A 173 3.07 6.72 5.42
C SER A 173 1.62 6.44 4.99
N GLN A 174 0.76 7.46 4.97
CA GLN A 174 -0.64 7.38 4.51
C GLN A 174 -0.79 7.80 3.04
N VAL A 175 0.26 8.31 2.41
CA VAL A 175 0.25 8.72 1.01
C VAL A 175 0.68 7.56 0.13
N TYR A 176 -0.11 7.29 -0.91
CA TYR A 176 0.18 6.27 -1.91
C TYR A 176 0.54 6.93 -3.23
N CYS A 177 1.53 6.38 -3.91
CA CYS A 177 1.99 6.87 -5.21
C CYS A 177 0.95 6.61 -6.30
N ILE A 178 0.79 7.56 -7.23
CA ILE A 178 -0.05 7.41 -8.42
C ILE A 178 0.81 7.46 -9.70
N PRO A 179 0.41 6.76 -10.77
CA PRO A 179 1.18 6.69 -12.01
C PRO A 179 1.11 7.99 -12.80
N LYS A 180 2.25 8.68 -12.92
CA LYS A 180 2.36 9.92 -13.70
C LYS A 180 1.88 9.72 -15.14
N HIS A 181 2.32 8.65 -15.81
CA HIS A 181 2.02 8.41 -17.22
C HIS A 181 0.52 8.27 -17.55
N ILE A 182 -0.33 8.05 -16.53
CA ILE A 182 -1.78 7.97 -16.67
C ILE A 182 -2.46 9.30 -16.37
N TYR A 183 -1.97 10.01 -15.35
CA TYR A 183 -2.64 11.18 -14.80
C TYR A 183 -2.03 12.52 -15.23
N ASP A 184 -0.86 12.53 -15.87
CA ASP A 184 -0.22 13.77 -16.33
C ASP A 184 -1.07 14.45 -17.42
N GLY A 185 -1.36 15.72 -17.23
CA GLY A 185 -2.22 16.50 -18.11
C GLY A 185 -3.73 16.30 -17.91
N VAL A 186 -4.14 15.50 -16.93
CA VAL A 186 -5.55 15.34 -16.57
C VAL A 186 -6.03 16.52 -15.73
N GLU A 187 -7.08 17.20 -16.17
CA GLU A 187 -7.58 18.42 -15.51
C GLU A 187 -8.19 18.14 -14.14
N ASN A 188 -8.91 17.01 -13.99
CA ASN A 188 -9.53 16.59 -12.74
C ASN A 188 -9.25 15.10 -12.50
N ILE A 189 -8.21 14.82 -11.74
CA ILE A 189 -7.76 13.44 -11.46
C ILE A 189 -8.81 12.67 -10.65
N GLY A 190 -9.54 13.35 -9.77
CA GLY A 190 -10.56 12.71 -8.93
C GLY A 190 -11.75 12.15 -9.72
N GLU A 191 -12.04 12.68 -10.90
CA GLU A 191 -13.14 12.24 -11.76
C GLU A 191 -12.76 11.13 -12.75
N VAL A 192 -11.48 10.95 -13.03
CA VAL A 192 -11.01 9.99 -14.05
C VAL A 192 -11.49 8.57 -13.78
N ILE A 193 -11.59 8.18 -12.52
CA ILE A 193 -11.94 6.82 -12.13
C ILE A 193 -13.44 6.52 -12.28
N SER A 194 -14.30 7.51 -12.25
CA SER A 194 -15.72 7.31 -12.55
C SER A 194 -15.97 6.90 -14.02
N THR A 195 -15.00 7.13 -14.89
CA THR A 195 -15.09 6.84 -16.34
C THR A 195 -14.25 5.65 -16.80
N MET A 196 -13.32 5.16 -15.98
CA MET A 196 -12.51 3.98 -16.28
C MET A 196 -13.31 2.70 -16.09
N ASN A 197 -13.21 1.79 -17.07
CA ASN A 197 -13.81 0.47 -16.94
C ASN A 197 -13.14 -0.32 -15.79
N ARG A 198 -13.94 -1.11 -15.09
CA ARG A 198 -13.54 -1.87 -13.86
C ARG A 198 -12.24 -2.68 -13.99
N TRP A 199 -11.88 -3.14 -15.18
CA TRP A 199 -10.65 -3.91 -15.42
C TRP A 199 -9.45 -3.02 -15.79
N GLU A 200 -9.63 -1.78 -16.23
CA GLU A 200 -8.55 -0.80 -16.44
C GLU A 200 -7.97 -0.33 -15.10
N MET A 201 -8.78 -0.33 -14.04
CA MET A 201 -8.36 0.02 -12.68
C MET A 201 -7.36 -0.96 -12.07
N VAL A 202 -7.42 -2.25 -12.48
CA VAL A 202 -6.48 -3.29 -12.05
C VAL A 202 -5.07 -3.03 -12.55
N LEU A 203 -4.93 -2.30 -13.66
CA LEU A 203 -3.64 -1.95 -14.26
C LEU A 203 -2.86 -0.87 -13.50
N LEU A 204 -3.45 -0.23 -12.49
CA LEU A 204 -2.85 0.90 -11.77
C LEU A 204 -2.09 0.52 -10.50
N SER A 205 -2.11 -0.75 -10.10
CA SER A 205 -1.51 -1.19 -8.85
C SER A 205 -0.01 -1.47 -8.95
N SER A 206 0.70 -1.18 -7.88
CA SER A 206 2.14 -1.43 -7.71
C SER A 206 2.49 -2.85 -7.23
N ARG A 207 1.50 -3.71 -6.93
CA ARG A 207 1.75 -5.08 -6.47
C ARG A 207 1.99 -6.02 -7.64
N ASN A 208 3.02 -6.85 -7.52
CA ASN A 208 3.36 -7.91 -8.48
C ASN A 208 2.39 -9.10 -8.32
N THR A 209 1.11 -8.89 -8.65
CA THR A 209 0.07 -9.92 -8.66
C THR A 209 -0.29 -10.24 -10.10
N ASN A 210 -0.41 -11.53 -10.41
CA ASN A 210 -0.78 -12.00 -11.74
C ASN A 210 -2.16 -11.41 -12.13
N PRO A 211 -2.31 -10.68 -13.25
CA PRO A 211 -3.54 -9.98 -13.63
C PRO A 211 -4.78 -10.89 -13.77
N GLU A 212 -4.58 -12.19 -14.00
CA GLU A 212 -5.68 -13.15 -14.14
C GLU A 212 -6.36 -13.53 -12.83
N SER A 213 -5.81 -13.09 -11.67
CA SER A 213 -6.28 -13.52 -10.34
C SER A 213 -7.19 -12.50 -9.63
N ILE A 214 -7.41 -11.32 -10.18
CA ILE A 214 -7.97 -10.23 -9.38
C ILE A 214 -9.46 -9.99 -9.55
N ILE A 215 -10.09 -10.41 -10.66
CA ILE A 215 -11.55 -10.23 -10.80
C ILE A 215 -12.18 -11.40 -11.57
N LYS A 216 -12.92 -12.24 -10.89
CA LYS A 216 -14.04 -13.02 -11.45
C LYS A 216 -15.29 -12.64 -10.71
#